data_2986920d007363fc64eaf8590a4cfe4b
#
_entry.id   2986920d007363fc64eaf8590a4cfe4b
#
_cell.length_a   1.000
_cell.length_b   1.000
_cell.length_c   1.000
_cell.angle_alpha   90.00
_cell.angle_beta   90.00
_cell.angle_gamma   90.00
#
_symmetry.space_group_name_H-M   'P 1'
#
loop_
_entity.id
_entity.type
_entity.pdbx_description
1 polymer ?
#
loop_
_entity_poly.entity_id
_entity_poly.type
_entity_poly.pdbx_seq_one_letter_code
_entity_poly.pdbx_strand_id
1 'polypeptide(L)'
;MHRRYFWLAVALAVLIVSATGYILAGNYLYAQYQTSLSSYTASCGALISWNPPTRLYTGLYVNAPSLVTIRYRSQTRQTLHISLSIPQFTKEDSADVTATSSFQQRAFKPQVLGSAALDALVGPGHSVAQLHLQVRSLNKVLCDTSASITLFSRQIMHWSDASGEDNSAYLAGWVTPNAPVIKDLVGRAAKRLDASPASYPATKAMHGYDAGRATPDDVRGQVDALLDTLQFDYGLHYGSDNIPFTPDATQLIQLPADILTQKAPIGMCVETTAILASAVERLGMFPYIIIVPGHAFLGVALDANSSAIDYWETSDLNGQTGSQANVDGQSEFRGSQNPRVIDIQYERQHGILPIE
;
A
#
# COMPACT_ATOMS: atom_id res chain seq x y z
N MET A 1 -24.63 42.26 2.38
CA MET A 1 -23.20 41.90 2.55
C MET A 1 -22.99 40.76 3.60
N HIS A 2 -23.67 40.73 4.72
CA HIS A 2 -23.42 39.75 5.82
C HIS A 2 -23.63 38.27 5.47
N ARG A 3 -24.57 37.92 4.57
CA ARG A 3 -24.87 36.53 4.20
C ARG A 3 -23.73 35.82 3.42
N ARG A 4 -22.93 36.56 2.63
CA ARG A 4 -21.77 35.98 1.88
C ARG A 4 -20.59 35.65 2.79
N TYR A 5 -20.33 36.48 3.80
CA TYR A 5 -19.26 36.23 4.78
C TYR A 5 -19.62 35.08 5.72
N PHE A 6 -20.90 34.89 6.05
CA PHE A 6 -21.36 33.74 6.84
C PHE A 6 -21.07 32.41 6.13
N TRP A 7 -21.40 32.29 4.85
CA TRP A 7 -21.15 31.06 4.08
C TRP A 7 -19.66 30.81 3.84
N LEU A 8 -18.86 31.85 3.66
CA LEU A 8 -17.39 31.74 3.58
C LEU A 8 -16.78 31.28 4.91
N ALA A 9 -17.27 31.77 6.04
CA ALA A 9 -16.82 31.32 7.37
C ALA A 9 -17.21 29.88 7.66
N VAL A 10 -18.42 29.45 7.25
CA VAL A 10 -18.87 28.05 7.36
C VAL A 10 -18.04 27.15 6.46
N ALA A 11 -17.77 27.52 5.21
CA ALA A 11 -16.93 26.75 4.30
C ALA A 11 -15.48 26.64 4.82
N LEU A 12 -14.92 27.71 5.38
CA LEU A 12 -13.59 27.71 5.97
C LEU A 12 -13.55 26.83 7.25
N ALA A 13 -14.58 26.88 8.09
CA ALA A 13 -14.70 26.03 9.27
C ALA A 13 -14.82 24.54 8.90
N VAL A 14 -15.58 24.21 7.86
CA VAL A 14 -15.71 22.83 7.35
C VAL A 14 -14.38 22.35 6.76
N LEU A 15 -13.64 23.20 6.02
CA LEU A 15 -12.31 22.89 5.52
C LEU A 15 -11.28 22.66 6.65
N ILE A 16 -11.32 23.49 7.70
CA ILE A 16 -10.42 23.33 8.85
C ILE A 16 -10.76 22.05 9.63
N VAL A 17 -12.04 21.76 9.86
CA VAL A 17 -12.50 20.54 10.55
C VAL A 17 -12.18 19.29 9.74
N SER A 18 -12.34 19.34 8.40
CA SER A 18 -11.90 18.23 7.54
C SER A 18 -10.38 18.05 7.53
N ALA A 19 -9.60 19.12 7.37
CA ALA A 19 -8.14 19.03 7.39
C ALA A 19 -7.58 18.52 8.74
N THR A 20 -8.14 18.97 9.87
CA THR A 20 -7.76 18.45 11.19
C THR A 20 -8.25 17.02 11.41
N GLY A 21 -9.40 16.64 10.88
CA GLY A 21 -9.90 15.27 10.89
C GLY A 21 -9.00 14.33 10.09
N TYR A 22 -8.52 14.76 8.92
CA TYR A 22 -7.59 13.99 8.07
C TYR A 22 -6.20 13.80 8.71
N ILE A 23 -5.64 14.85 9.33
CA ILE A 23 -4.36 14.74 10.05
C ILE A 23 -4.50 13.82 11.27
N LEU A 24 -5.63 13.87 11.97
CA LEU A 24 -5.92 13.01 13.11
C LEU A 24 -6.16 11.55 12.68
N ALA A 25 -6.85 11.30 11.56
CA ALA A 25 -7.06 9.95 11.04
C ALA A 25 -5.76 9.32 10.52
N GLY A 26 -4.93 10.05 9.79
CA GLY A 26 -3.62 9.57 9.35
C GLY A 26 -2.68 9.26 10.52
N ASN A 27 -2.66 10.14 11.55
CA ASN A 27 -1.91 9.90 12.78
C ASN A 27 -2.51 8.76 13.63
N TYR A 28 -3.81 8.54 13.55
CA TYR A 28 -4.52 7.47 14.26
C TYR A 28 -4.25 6.10 13.63
N LEU A 29 -4.38 5.96 12.31
CA LEU A 29 -4.03 4.72 11.58
C LEU A 29 -2.56 4.35 11.79
N TYR A 30 -1.67 5.35 11.78
CA TYR A 30 -0.27 5.13 12.08
C TYR A 30 -0.01 4.79 13.56
N ALA A 31 -0.69 5.46 14.51
CA ALA A 31 -0.59 5.12 15.93
C ALA A 31 -1.09 3.71 16.21
N GLN A 32 -2.10 3.24 15.49
CA GLN A 32 -2.64 1.88 15.62
C GLN A 32 -1.69 0.84 15.03
N TYR A 33 -1.06 1.11 13.89
CA TYR A 33 0.05 0.27 13.39
C TYR A 33 1.19 0.17 14.43
N GLN A 34 1.45 1.23 15.20
CA GLN A 34 2.42 1.25 16.30
C GLN A 34 1.90 0.60 17.61
N THR A 35 0.60 0.63 17.89
CA THR A 35 0.04 0.08 19.15
C THR A 35 -0.17 -1.43 19.11
N SER A 36 -0.20 -2.06 17.94
CA SER A 36 -0.12 -3.53 17.82
C SER A 36 1.24 -4.10 18.26
N LEU A 37 2.20 -3.23 18.51
CA LEU A 37 3.53 -3.57 18.98
C LEU A 37 3.48 -3.74 20.51
N SER A 38 3.91 -4.89 20.99
CA SER A 38 3.98 -5.21 22.42
C SER A 38 4.55 -4.04 23.24
N SER A 39 3.99 -3.78 24.41
CA SER A 39 4.36 -2.69 25.33
C SER A 39 5.77 -2.86 25.97
N TYR A 40 6.71 -3.46 25.22
CA TYR A 40 8.08 -3.63 25.70
C TYR A 40 8.84 -2.30 25.58
N THR A 41 9.12 -1.70 26.72
CA THR A 41 9.95 -0.49 26.80
C THR A 41 11.36 -0.88 27.23
N ALA A 42 12.34 -0.78 26.34
CA ALA A 42 13.73 -0.92 26.67
C ALA A 42 14.32 0.43 27.12
N SER A 43 15.06 0.46 28.21
CA SER A 43 15.76 1.64 28.69
C SER A 43 17.27 1.37 28.81
N CYS A 44 18.06 2.32 28.33
CA CYS A 44 19.50 2.36 28.51
C CYS A 44 19.87 3.37 29.60
N GLY A 45 19.76 2.95 30.85
CA GLY A 45 19.89 3.83 32.00
C GLY A 45 18.76 4.86 32.11
N ALA A 46 18.89 5.82 33.02
CA ALA A 46 17.84 6.80 33.29
C ALA A 46 17.66 7.89 32.20
N LEU A 47 18.50 7.88 31.16
CA LEU A 47 18.62 8.97 30.18
C LEU A 47 18.00 8.68 28.82
N ILE A 48 17.88 7.40 28.42
CA ILE A 48 17.41 6.96 27.12
C ILE A 48 16.29 5.96 27.30
N SER A 49 15.17 6.18 26.61
CA SER A 49 14.09 5.17 26.49
C SER A 49 13.57 5.11 25.08
N TRP A 50 13.21 3.91 24.63
CA TRP A 50 12.67 3.62 23.32
C TRP A 50 11.71 2.44 23.39
N ASN A 51 10.82 2.36 22.42
CA ASN A 51 9.91 1.23 22.25
C ASN A 51 10.19 0.59 20.88
N PRO A 52 11.09 -0.42 20.81
CA PRO A 52 11.44 -1.04 19.56
C PRO A 52 10.26 -1.87 19.02
N PRO A 53 9.94 -1.76 17.71
CA PRO A 53 8.96 -2.61 17.10
C PRO A 53 9.45 -4.07 17.10
N THR A 54 8.52 -5.00 17.25
CA THR A 54 8.81 -6.44 17.15
C THR A 54 8.65 -7.00 15.75
N ARG A 55 7.96 -6.28 14.88
CA ARG A 55 7.67 -6.65 13.48
C ARG A 55 7.94 -5.48 12.54
N LEU A 56 8.38 -5.79 11.33
CA LEU A 56 8.54 -4.82 10.24
C LEU A 56 8.11 -5.47 8.93
N TYR A 57 7.07 -4.94 8.32
CA TYR A 57 6.60 -5.31 6.99
C TYR A 57 7.33 -4.44 5.98
N THR A 58 8.33 -5.02 5.30
CA THR A 58 9.29 -4.24 4.51
C THR A 58 8.65 -3.53 3.32
N GLY A 59 7.61 -4.11 2.71
CA GLY A 59 6.84 -3.48 1.65
C GLY A 59 6.08 -2.23 2.10
N LEU A 60 5.61 -2.21 3.34
CA LEU A 60 4.84 -1.10 3.90
C LEU A 60 5.71 -0.05 4.58
N TYR A 61 6.97 -0.39 4.86
CA TYR A 61 7.90 0.48 5.58
C TYR A 61 8.23 1.78 4.83
N VAL A 62 8.16 1.76 3.51
CA VAL A 62 8.37 2.98 2.69
C VAL A 62 7.38 4.09 3.11
N ASN A 63 6.17 3.71 3.51
CA ASN A 63 5.08 4.60 3.90
C ASN A 63 5.13 5.00 5.39
N ALA A 64 5.88 4.29 6.23
CA ALA A 64 5.99 4.61 7.64
C ALA A 64 6.74 5.95 7.83
N PRO A 65 6.27 6.88 8.67
CA PRO A 65 6.99 8.14 8.95
C PRO A 65 8.26 7.93 9.77
N SER A 66 8.30 6.87 10.58
CA SER A 66 9.48 6.49 11.37
C SER A 66 9.43 5.00 11.72
N LEU A 67 10.56 4.42 12.08
CA LEU A 67 10.62 3.07 12.66
C LEU A 67 10.39 3.12 14.17
N VAL A 68 11.06 4.05 14.83
CA VAL A 68 10.96 4.19 16.29
C VAL A 68 11.20 5.65 16.71
N THR A 69 10.54 6.04 17.79
CA THR A 69 10.82 7.31 18.46
C THR A 69 11.64 7.06 19.72
N ILE A 70 12.79 7.72 19.80
CA ILE A 70 13.70 7.63 20.93
C ILE A 70 13.50 8.85 21.81
N ARG A 71 13.27 8.65 23.11
CA ARG A 71 13.18 9.69 24.13
C ARG A 71 14.49 9.75 24.89
N TYR A 72 14.99 10.96 25.11
CA TYR A 72 16.27 11.20 25.77
C TYR A 72 16.24 12.44 26.66
N ARG A 73 17.08 12.44 27.69
CA ARG A 73 17.37 13.60 28.53
C ARG A 73 18.78 13.50 29.12
N SER A 74 19.30 14.57 29.67
CA SER A 74 20.58 14.60 30.40
C SER A 74 20.49 15.56 31.57
N GLN A 75 21.15 15.25 32.67
CA GLN A 75 21.22 16.14 33.83
C GLN A 75 21.94 17.48 33.50
N THR A 76 22.93 17.43 32.61
CA THR A 76 23.64 18.60 32.09
C THR A 76 23.39 18.73 30.58
N ARG A 77 23.37 19.95 30.08
CA ARG A 77 23.26 20.18 28.63
C ARG A 77 24.48 19.57 27.91
N GLN A 78 24.24 18.62 27.03
CA GLN A 78 25.27 17.97 26.23
C GLN A 78 24.73 17.52 24.87
N THR A 79 25.62 17.32 23.91
CA THR A 79 25.31 16.75 22.64
C THR A 79 25.39 15.21 22.75
N LEU A 80 24.34 14.56 22.27
CA LEU A 80 24.28 13.12 22.11
C LEU A 80 24.27 12.78 20.61
N HIS A 81 25.13 11.87 20.21
CA HIS A 81 25.04 11.21 18.90
C HIS A 81 24.24 9.93 19.06
N ILE A 82 23.08 9.88 18.42
CA ILE A 82 22.17 8.74 18.45
C ILE A 82 22.18 8.08 17.08
N SER A 83 22.45 6.79 17.00
CA SER A 83 22.35 6.00 15.76
C SER A 83 21.48 4.79 15.93
N LEU A 84 20.73 4.48 14.87
CA LEU A 84 19.80 3.35 14.78
C LEU A 84 19.99 2.63 13.45
N SER A 85 20.06 1.30 13.48
CA SER A 85 20.14 0.47 12.27
C SER A 85 19.60 -0.94 12.53
N ILE A 86 19.26 -1.62 11.44
CA ILE A 86 19.11 -3.08 11.42
C ILE A 86 20.28 -3.59 10.56
N PRO A 87 21.39 -4.04 11.15
CA PRO A 87 22.58 -4.45 10.42
C PRO A 87 22.25 -5.44 9.31
N GLN A 88 22.84 -5.25 8.13
CA GLN A 88 22.60 -5.97 6.88
C GLN A 88 21.30 -5.60 6.14
N PHE A 89 20.27 -5.04 6.79
CA PHE A 89 18.97 -4.74 6.19
C PHE A 89 18.76 -3.25 5.95
N THR A 90 19.41 -2.38 6.73
CA THR A 90 19.26 -0.94 6.60
C THR A 90 20.61 -0.23 6.57
N LYS A 91 20.62 0.99 6.02
CA LYS A 91 21.68 1.97 6.35
C LYS A 91 21.42 2.49 7.77
N GLU A 92 22.49 2.97 8.41
CA GLU A 92 22.36 3.67 9.69
C GLU A 92 21.62 4.99 9.51
N ASP A 93 20.66 5.26 10.38
CA ASP A 93 20.07 6.59 10.58
C ASP A 93 20.66 7.17 11.86
N SER A 94 21.30 8.32 11.76
CA SER A 94 21.97 8.94 12.90
C SER A 94 21.72 10.43 13.00
N ALA A 95 21.81 10.95 14.23
CA ALA A 95 21.60 12.36 14.49
C ALA A 95 22.35 12.83 15.74
N ASP A 96 22.88 14.05 15.65
CA ASP A 96 23.35 14.80 16.80
C ASP A 96 22.19 15.60 17.41
N VAL A 97 21.91 15.38 18.69
CA VAL A 97 20.82 16.04 19.41
C VAL A 97 21.36 16.70 20.69
N THR A 98 20.77 17.83 21.06
CA THR A 98 21.11 18.49 22.34
C THR A 98 20.18 17.93 23.42
N ALA A 99 20.71 17.21 24.38
CA ALA A 99 19.97 16.73 25.55
C ALA A 99 20.04 17.76 26.70
N THR A 100 18.91 17.91 27.38
CA THR A 100 18.71 18.78 28.55
C THR A 100 18.07 18.01 29.70
N SER A 101 17.78 18.65 30.84
CA SER A 101 17.11 18.00 31.97
C SER A 101 15.68 17.57 31.69
N SER A 102 15.01 18.17 30.72
CA SER A 102 13.67 17.74 30.27
C SER A 102 13.78 16.62 29.22
N PHE A 103 12.80 15.74 29.19
CA PHE A 103 12.69 14.74 28.12
C PHE A 103 12.44 15.42 26.77
N GLN A 104 13.21 15.01 25.81
CA GLN A 104 13.08 15.33 24.39
C GLN A 104 12.90 14.04 23.62
N GLN A 105 12.45 14.13 22.37
CA GLN A 105 12.26 12.95 21.53
C GLN A 105 12.66 13.22 20.08
N ARG A 106 13.08 12.16 19.40
CA ARG A 106 13.39 12.17 17.97
C ARG A 106 12.94 10.86 17.33
N ALA A 107 12.31 10.98 16.19
CA ALA A 107 11.95 9.85 15.33
C ALA A 107 13.14 9.46 14.45
N PHE A 108 13.35 8.15 14.25
CA PHE A 108 14.36 7.56 13.39
C PHE A 108 13.70 6.64 12.37
N LYS A 109 14.20 6.72 11.14
CA LYS A 109 13.75 5.90 10.00
C LYS A 109 14.97 5.41 9.20
N PRO A 110 15.69 4.37 9.67
CA PRO A 110 16.77 3.77 8.90
C PRO A 110 16.33 3.40 7.50
N GLN A 111 17.06 3.83 6.48
CA GLN A 111 16.74 3.52 5.09
C GLN A 111 16.98 2.03 4.83
N VAL A 112 15.95 1.30 4.40
CA VAL A 112 16.09 -0.10 3.97
C VAL A 112 16.95 -0.19 2.70
N LEU A 113 17.58 -1.33 2.49
CA LEU A 113 18.31 -1.63 1.27
C LEU A 113 17.33 -1.68 0.08
N GLY A 114 17.87 -1.60 -1.15
CA GLY A 114 17.04 -1.75 -2.35
C GLY A 114 16.33 -3.12 -2.37
N SER A 115 15.15 -3.17 -3.00
CA SER A 115 14.22 -4.30 -2.96
C SER A 115 14.89 -5.65 -3.27
N ALA A 116 15.72 -5.74 -4.30
CA ALA A 116 16.39 -6.99 -4.65
C ALA A 116 17.34 -7.51 -3.54
N ALA A 117 18.10 -6.62 -2.89
CA ALA A 117 18.97 -7.00 -1.78
C ALA A 117 18.17 -7.39 -0.54
N LEU A 118 17.07 -6.68 -0.28
CA LEU A 118 16.17 -6.96 0.83
C LEU A 118 15.46 -8.31 0.65
N ASP A 119 14.94 -8.60 -0.55
CA ASP A 119 14.31 -9.87 -0.88
C ASP A 119 15.29 -11.06 -0.72
N ALA A 120 16.55 -10.86 -1.13
CA ALA A 120 17.58 -11.89 -0.96
C ALA A 120 17.89 -12.20 0.52
N LEU A 121 17.76 -11.21 1.40
CA LEU A 121 18.05 -11.36 2.83
C LEU A 121 16.84 -11.85 3.64
N VAL A 122 15.64 -11.38 3.31
CA VAL A 122 14.40 -11.76 4.02
C VAL A 122 13.84 -13.07 3.49
N GLY A 123 14.00 -13.33 2.17
CA GLY A 123 13.37 -14.45 1.50
C GLY A 123 11.85 -14.27 1.34
N PRO A 124 11.12 -15.32 0.95
CA PRO A 124 9.69 -15.20 0.63
C PRO A 124 8.78 -15.09 1.86
N GLY A 125 9.28 -15.27 3.07
CA GLY A 125 8.49 -15.23 4.30
C GLY A 125 8.95 -14.13 5.25
N HIS A 126 9.81 -14.51 6.20
CA HIS A 126 10.34 -13.58 7.19
C HIS A 126 11.74 -13.99 7.64
N SER A 127 12.47 -13.02 8.20
CA SER A 127 13.76 -13.20 8.85
C SER A 127 13.77 -12.51 10.21
N VAL A 128 14.52 -13.05 11.17
CA VAL A 128 14.73 -12.40 12.46
C VAL A 128 16.05 -11.62 12.41
N ALA A 129 15.99 -10.36 12.81
CA ALA A 129 17.13 -9.44 12.84
C ALA A 129 17.23 -8.74 14.20
N GLN A 130 18.28 -7.94 14.37
CA GLN A 130 18.51 -7.12 15.56
C GLN A 130 18.40 -5.65 15.17
N LEU A 131 17.48 -4.93 15.77
CA LEU A 131 17.42 -3.48 15.72
C LEU A 131 18.41 -2.94 16.75
N HIS A 132 19.47 -2.28 16.28
CA HIS A 132 20.59 -1.82 17.09
C HIS A 132 20.49 -0.32 17.33
N LEU A 133 20.51 0.07 18.60
CA LEU A 133 20.55 1.47 19.08
C LEU A 133 21.89 1.72 19.77
N GLN A 134 22.61 2.73 19.31
CA GLN A 134 23.79 3.25 20.00
C GLN A 134 23.65 4.74 20.30
N VAL A 135 24.02 5.14 21.51
CA VAL A 135 24.07 6.55 21.93
C VAL A 135 25.43 6.85 22.50
N ARG A 136 26.05 7.91 21.98
CA ARG A 136 27.35 8.40 22.41
C ARG A 136 27.29 9.87 22.88
N SER A 137 28.17 10.23 23.80
CA SER A 137 28.46 11.64 24.08
C SER A 137 29.97 11.82 24.00
N LEU A 138 30.42 12.68 23.08
CA LEU A 138 31.83 12.76 22.71
C LEU A 138 32.37 11.38 22.31
N ASN A 139 33.40 10.88 23.03
CA ASN A 139 34.00 9.57 22.80
C ASN A 139 33.47 8.45 23.71
N LYS A 140 32.47 8.76 24.55
CA LYS A 140 31.91 7.80 25.50
C LYS A 140 30.59 7.18 24.97
N VAL A 141 30.51 5.85 24.91
CA VAL A 141 29.27 5.13 24.70
C VAL A 141 28.45 5.21 25.99
N LEU A 142 27.25 5.77 25.88
CA LEU A 142 26.28 5.88 26.98
C LEU A 142 25.25 4.77 26.95
N CYS A 143 24.90 4.31 25.75
CA CYS A 143 23.95 3.23 25.50
C CYS A 143 24.42 2.45 24.28
N ASP A 144 24.39 1.14 24.36
CA ASP A 144 24.63 0.21 23.26
C ASP A 144 23.72 -1.01 23.52
N THR A 145 22.65 -1.13 22.72
CA THR A 145 21.63 -2.15 22.97
C THR A 145 20.99 -2.59 21.67
N SER A 146 20.41 -3.79 21.69
CA SER A 146 19.67 -4.32 20.56
C SER A 146 18.34 -4.90 21.01
N ALA A 147 17.38 -4.89 20.12
CA ALA A 147 16.10 -5.56 20.27
C ALA A 147 15.82 -6.46 19.06
N SER A 148 15.25 -7.63 19.33
CA SER A 148 14.85 -8.55 18.26
C SER A 148 13.68 -7.98 17.47
N ILE A 149 13.75 -8.06 16.14
CA ILE A 149 12.73 -7.63 15.20
C ILE A 149 12.53 -8.68 14.11
N THR A 150 11.29 -9.02 13.81
CA THR A 150 10.94 -9.90 12.69
C THR A 150 10.66 -9.05 11.45
N LEU A 151 11.45 -9.28 10.41
CA LEU A 151 11.28 -8.62 9.10
C LEU A 151 10.45 -9.52 8.22
N PHE A 152 9.31 -9.03 7.75
CA PHE A 152 8.46 -9.73 6.79
C PHE A 152 8.78 -9.27 5.37
N SER A 153 8.73 -10.21 4.43
CA SER A 153 8.89 -9.94 3.00
C SER A 153 7.94 -8.84 2.54
N ARG A 154 8.34 -8.08 1.51
CA ARG A 154 7.48 -7.07 0.88
C ARG A 154 6.21 -7.66 0.25
N GLN A 155 6.16 -8.96 0.06
CA GLN A 155 4.99 -9.69 -0.45
C GLN A 155 4.02 -10.14 0.65
N ILE A 156 4.35 -9.94 1.92
CA ILE A 156 3.47 -10.32 3.02
C ILE A 156 2.50 -9.18 3.35
N MET A 157 1.24 -9.41 3.04
CA MET A 157 0.11 -8.59 3.50
C MET A 157 -0.29 -9.03 4.91
N HIS A 158 -0.45 -8.06 5.80
CA HIS A 158 -0.98 -8.25 7.15
C HIS A 158 -2.40 -7.70 7.20
N TRP A 159 -3.39 -8.57 7.06
CA TRP A 159 -4.79 -8.20 6.89
C TRP A 159 -5.42 -7.54 8.11
N SER A 160 -5.04 -8.01 9.27
CA SER A 160 -5.50 -7.44 10.53
C SER A 160 -4.44 -7.59 11.60
N ASP A 161 -4.41 -6.67 12.56
CA ASP A 161 -3.51 -6.79 13.71
C ASP A 161 -4.05 -7.77 14.77
N ALA A 162 -3.29 -7.94 15.86
CA ALA A 162 -3.67 -8.81 16.97
C ALA A 162 -4.95 -8.34 17.70
N SER A 163 -5.35 -7.06 17.55
CA SER A 163 -6.61 -6.51 18.07
C SER A 163 -7.79 -6.75 17.12
N GLY A 164 -7.53 -7.27 15.91
CA GLY A 164 -8.52 -7.47 14.85
C GLY A 164 -8.79 -6.22 14.03
N GLU A 165 -7.92 -5.18 14.16
CA GLU A 165 -8.05 -3.99 13.33
C GLU A 165 -7.69 -4.27 11.89
N ASP A 166 -8.47 -3.69 11.00
CA ASP A 166 -8.42 -3.89 9.56
C ASP A 166 -7.30 -3.08 8.89
N ASN A 167 -6.42 -3.81 8.24
CA ASN A 167 -5.30 -3.27 7.48
C ASN A 167 -5.51 -3.33 5.95
N SER A 168 -6.70 -3.68 5.47
CA SER A 168 -6.95 -3.91 4.04
C SER A 168 -6.62 -2.71 3.15
N ALA A 169 -6.69 -1.49 3.65
CA ALA A 169 -6.26 -0.27 2.96
C ALA A 169 -4.81 -0.36 2.44
N TYR A 170 -3.93 -1.05 3.15
CA TYR A 170 -2.54 -1.24 2.71
C TYR A 170 -2.39 -2.06 1.43
N LEU A 171 -3.43 -2.77 1.00
CA LEU A 171 -3.44 -3.48 -0.27
C LEU A 171 -3.20 -2.53 -1.46
N ALA A 172 -3.52 -1.24 -1.31
CA ALA A 172 -3.16 -0.21 -2.28
C ALA A 172 -1.64 -0.16 -2.56
N GLY A 173 -0.79 -0.64 -1.65
CA GLY A 173 0.65 -0.76 -1.87
C GLY A 173 1.03 -1.74 -2.99
N TRP A 174 0.26 -2.81 -3.20
CA TRP A 174 0.47 -3.79 -4.29
C TRP A 174 0.03 -3.28 -5.66
N VAL A 175 -0.70 -2.16 -5.72
CA VAL A 175 -1.03 -1.49 -6.97
C VAL A 175 0.18 -0.66 -7.41
N THR A 176 0.91 -1.13 -8.44
CA THR A 176 2.23 -0.63 -8.87
C THR A 176 2.19 -0.10 -10.32
N PRO A 177 1.56 1.08 -10.58
CA PRO A 177 1.29 1.56 -11.94
C PRO A 177 2.55 1.87 -12.75
N ASN A 178 3.68 2.11 -12.10
CA ASN A 178 4.96 2.44 -12.76
C ASN A 178 5.83 1.23 -13.06
N ALA A 179 5.43 0.02 -12.65
CA ALA A 179 6.18 -1.19 -12.96
C ALA A 179 6.31 -1.40 -14.48
N PRO A 180 7.51 -1.78 -15.00
CA PRO A 180 7.72 -1.96 -16.43
C PRO A 180 6.75 -2.96 -17.07
N VAL A 181 6.37 -4.02 -16.36
CA VAL A 181 5.40 -5.02 -16.84
C VAL A 181 4.00 -4.46 -17.01
N ILE A 182 3.60 -3.48 -16.18
CA ILE A 182 2.31 -2.79 -16.32
C ILE A 182 2.31 -1.87 -17.55
N LYS A 183 3.45 -1.22 -17.83
CA LYS A 183 3.62 -0.47 -19.09
C LYS A 183 3.49 -1.40 -20.30
N ASP A 184 4.10 -2.58 -20.25
CA ASP A 184 3.99 -3.58 -21.33
C ASP A 184 2.55 -4.08 -21.48
N LEU A 185 1.85 -4.37 -20.38
CA LEU A 185 0.44 -4.76 -20.37
C LEU A 185 -0.44 -3.75 -21.09
N VAL A 186 -0.35 -2.46 -20.73
CA VAL A 186 -1.10 -1.39 -21.40
C VAL A 186 -0.74 -1.29 -22.88
N GLY A 187 0.53 -1.44 -23.23
CA GLY A 187 0.99 -1.44 -24.62
C GLY A 187 0.45 -2.63 -25.44
N ARG A 188 0.33 -3.82 -24.85
CA ARG A 188 -0.30 -5.00 -25.49
C ARG A 188 -1.80 -4.82 -25.64
N ALA A 189 -2.48 -4.27 -24.61
CA ALA A 189 -3.90 -3.98 -24.69
C ALA A 189 -4.23 -2.97 -25.81
N ALA A 190 -3.39 -1.96 -26.02
CA ALA A 190 -3.54 -1.05 -27.15
C ALA A 190 -3.43 -1.78 -28.50
N LYS A 191 -2.45 -2.70 -28.67
CA LYS A 191 -2.35 -3.52 -29.90
C LYS A 191 -3.52 -4.44 -30.09
N ARG A 192 -4.12 -4.97 -29.01
CA ARG A 192 -5.33 -5.81 -29.06
C ARG A 192 -6.53 -5.02 -29.55
N LEU A 193 -6.71 -3.77 -29.10
CA LEU A 193 -7.76 -2.87 -29.62
C LEU A 193 -7.61 -2.66 -31.14
N ASP A 194 -6.39 -2.39 -31.60
CA ASP A 194 -6.09 -2.21 -33.03
C ASP A 194 -6.36 -3.47 -33.87
N ALA A 195 -6.02 -4.66 -33.31
CA ALA A 195 -6.20 -5.94 -34.00
C ALA A 195 -7.63 -6.46 -34.01
N SER A 196 -8.45 -6.08 -33.03
CA SER A 196 -9.83 -6.60 -32.86
C SER A 196 -10.85 -5.48 -32.53
N PRO A 197 -10.96 -4.45 -33.38
CA PRO A 197 -11.82 -3.29 -33.09
C PRO A 197 -13.31 -3.64 -32.97
N ALA A 198 -13.73 -4.75 -33.55
CA ALA A 198 -15.12 -5.23 -33.44
C ALA A 198 -15.46 -5.75 -32.05
N SER A 199 -14.47 -6.22 -31.29
CA SER A 199 -14.64 -6.67 -29.90
C SER A 199 -14.78 -5.50 -28.92
N TYR A 200 -14.30 -4.31 -29.29
CA TYR A 200 -14.30 -3.12 -28.43
C TYR A 200 -14.87 -1.92 -29.20
N PRO A 201 -16.15 -1.93 -29.60
CA PRO A 201 -16.69 -0.99 -30.59
C PRO A 201 -16.69 0.47 -30.12
N ALA A 202 -16.75 0.70 -28.81
CA ALA A 202 -16.73 2.04 -28.22
C ALA A 202 -15.32 2.57 -27.97
N THR A 203 -14.28 1.72 -28.04
CA THR A 203 -12.91 2.02 -27.59
C THR A 203 -11.93 1.96 -28.74
N LYS A 204 -11.19 3.06 -28.96
CA LYS A 204 -10.24 3.17 -30.07
C LYS A 204 -8.77 3.22 -29.62
N ALA A 205 -8.52 3.50 -28.33
CA ALA A 205 -7.19 3.61 -27.79
C ALA A 205 -7.20 3.43 -26.25
N MET A 206 -6.04 3.14 -25.67
CA MET A 206 -5.82 3.14 -24.22
C MET A 206 -5.43 4.56 -23.79
N HIS A 207 -6.41 5.39 -23.45
CA HIS A 207 -6.20 6.83 -23.18
C HIS A 207 -6.82 7.29 -21.82
N GLY A 208 -7.32 6.38 -21.03
CA GLY A 208 -7.99 6.69 -19.75
C GLY A 208 -9.25 7.51 -19.96
N TYR A 209 -9.44 8.55 -19.15
CA TYR A 209 -10.62 9.43 -19.27
C TYR A 209 -10.51 10.50 -20.37
N ASP A 210 -9.39 10.59 -21.07
CA ASP A 210 -9.14 11.59 -22.13
C ASP A 210 -9.65 13.00 -21.77
N ALA A 211 -9.19 13.52 -20.65
CA ALA A 211 -9.60 14.83 -20.10
C ALA A 211 -11.14 15.00 -19.98
N GLY A 212 -11.84 13.91 -19.67
CA GLY A 212 -13.29 13.89 -19.48
C GLY A 212 -14.12 13.70 -20.76
N ARG A 213 -13.47 13.31 -21.88
CA ARG A 213 -14.16 13.01 -23.16
C ARG A 213 -14.53 11.54 -23.33
N ALA A 214 -13.92 10.64 -22.55
CA ALA A 214 -14.25 9.21 -22.59
C ALA A 214 -15.70 8.98 -22.13
N THR A 215 -16.40 8.13 -22.86
CA THR A 215 -17.73 7.68 -22.43
C THR A 215 -17.61 6.48 -21.47
N PRO A 216 -18.63 6.17 -20.68
CA PRO A 216 -18.63 4.95 -19.85
C PRO A 216 -18.31 3.67 -20.64
N ASP A 217 -18.84 3.52 -21.86
CA ASP A 217 -18.56 2.35 -22.69
C ASP A 217 -17.14 2.32 -23.22
N ASP A 218 -16.53 3.47 -23.46
CA ASP A 218 -15.12 3.56 -23.81
C ASP A 218 -14.22 3.16 -22.64
N VAL A 219 -14.54 3.58 -21.41
CA VAL A 219 -13.83 3.15 -20.21
C VAL A 219 -13.96 1.63 -20.01
N ARG A 220 -15.17 1.08 -20.17
CA ARG A 220 -15.40 -0.39 -20.09
C ARG A 220 -14.53 -1.13 -21.10
N GLY A 221 -14.53 -0.70 -22.35
CA GLY A 221 -13.74 -1.37 -23.40
C GLY A 221 -12.24 -1.30 -23.16
N GLN A 222 -11.71 -0.25 -22.51
CA GLN A 222 -10.32 -0.18 -22.11
C GLN A 222 -10.00 -1.24 -21.02
N VAL A 223 -10.87 -1.39 -20.02
CA VAL A 223 -10.69 -2.39 -18.95
C VAL A 223 -10.88 -3.81 -19.48
N ASP A 224 -11.86 -4.04 -20.34
CA ASP A 224 -12.08 -5.34 -21.02
C ASP A 224 -10.83 -5.75 -21.79
N ALA A 225 -10.22 -4.82 -22.56
CA ALA A 225 -9.01 -5.10 -23.32
C ALA A 225 -7.80 -5.41 -22.44
N LEU A 226 -7.69 -4.78 -21.23
CA LEU A 226 -6.65 -5.12 -20.25
C LEU A 226 -6.82 -6.56 -19.73
N LEU A 227 -8.03 -6.96 -19.35
CA LEU A 227 -8.33 -8.28 -18.84
C LEU A 227 -8.13 -9.35 -19.91
N ASP A 228 -8.63 -9.12 -21.12
CA ASP A 228 -8.42 -10.01 -22.26
C ASP A 228 -6.93 -10.18 -22.59
N THR A 229 -6.14 -9.10 -22.45
CA THR A 229 -4.70 -9.15 -22.66
C THR A 229 -3.99 -10.00 -21.60
N LEU A 230 -4.38 -9.88 -20.33
CA LEU A 230 -3.84 -10.73 -19.27
C LEU A 230 -4.11 -12.20 -19.57
N GLN A 231 -5.31 -12.54 -19.95
CA GLN A 231 -5.70 -13.93 -20.21
C GLN A 231 -5.07 -14.48 -21.50
N PHE A 232 -5.23 -13.77 -22.62
CA PHE A 232 -4.90 -14.33 -23.94
C PHE A 232 -3.48 -14.04 -24.40
N ASP A 233 -2.85 -12.93 -23.97
CA ASP A 233 -1.52 -12.55 -24.43
C ASP A 233 -0.43 -12.87 -23.39
N TYR A 234 -0.75 -12.81 -22.09
CA TYR A 234 0.16 -13.27 -21.04
C TYR A 234 -0.09 -14.74 -20.67
N GLY A 235 -1.27 -15.29 -20.94
CA GLY A 235 -1.67 -16.62 -20.50
C GLY A 235 -1.80 -16.70 -18.98
N LEU A 236 -2.24 -15.61 -18.34
CA LEU A 236 -2.48 -15.60 -16.90
C LEU A 236 -3.67 -16.51 -16.58
N HIS A 237 -3.44 -17.44 -15.66
CA HIS A 237 -4.46 -18.34 -15.14
C HIS A 237 -4.82 -17.97 -13.70
N TYR A 238 -6.06 -18.22 -13.33
CA TYR A 238 -6.52 -18.04 -11.95
C TYR A 238 -6.06 -19.20 -11.07
N GLY A 239 -5.45 -18.84 -9.93
CA GLY A 239 -5.15 -19.76 -8.84
C GLY A 239 -5.98 -19.39 -7.61
N SER A 240 -6.69 -20.36 -7.03
CA SER A 240 -7.54 -20.09 -5.87
C SER A 240 -6.74 -20.07 -4.56
N ASP A 241 -6.98 -19.07 -3.74
CA ASP A 241 -6.64 -19.00 -2.32
C ASP A 241 -7.71 -18.19 -1.58
N ASN A 242 -7.81 -18.36 -0.29
CA ASN A 242 -8.78 -17.62 0.51
C ASN A 242 -8.13 -16.44 1.21
N ILE A 243 -8.78 -15.28 1.16
CA ILE A 243 -8.40 -14.13 1.99
C ILE A 243 -8.69 -14.46 3.46
N PRO A 244 -7.69 -14.45 4.34
CA PRO A 244 -7.90 -14.81 5.74
C PRO A 244 -8.49 -13.61 6.51
N PHE A 245 -9.64 -13.82 7.15
CA PHE A 245 -10.31 -12.83 8.01
C PHE A 245 -10.19 -13.15 9.50
N THR A 246 -9.05 -13.70 9.92
CA THR A 246 -8.77 -13.97 11.32
C THR A 246 -7.84 -12.91 11.91
N PRO A 247 -7.92 -12.63 13.23
CA PRO A 247 -6.97 -11.73 13.88
C PRO A 247 -5.52 -12.15 13.63
N ASP A 248 -4.64 -11.16 13.42
CA ASP A 248 -3.21 -11.34 13.09
C ASP A 248 -2.95 -12.15 11.80
N ALA A 249 -3.91 -12.09 10.86
CA ALA A 249 -3.83 -12.83 9.60
C ALA A 249 -2.82 -12.22 8.63
N THR A 250 -1.99 -13.08 8.06
CA THR A 250 -1.04 -12.70 6.99
C THR A 250 -1.29 -13.55 5.74
N GLN A 251 -1.01 -12.97 4.58
CA GLN A 251 -1.08 -13.67 3.29
C GLN A 251 0.10 -13.24 2.42
N LEU A 252 0.68 -14.18 1.71
CA LEU A 252 1.64 -13.87 0.66
C LEU A 252 0.85 -13.39 -0.57
N ILE A 253 1.16 -12.18 -1.03
CA ILE A 253 0.58 -11.57 -2.24
C ILE A 253 1.75 -11.15 -3.12
N GLN A 254 1.89 -11.78 -4.28
CA GLN A 254 2.92 -11.45 -5.23
C GLN A 254 2.67 -10.08 -5.87
N LEU A 255 3.74 -9.37 -6.21
CA LEU A 255 3.62 -8.12 -6.95
C LEU A 255 3.32 -8.40 -8.44
N PRO A 256 2.70 -7.46 -9.16
CA PRO A 256 2.44 -7.61 -10.60
C PRO A 256 3.69 -8.02 -11.41
N ALA A 257 4.86 -7.49 -11.05
CA ALA A 257 6.11 -7.84 -11.72
C ALA A 257 6.52 -9.30 -11.49
N ASP A 258 6.28 -9.83 -10.30
CA ASP A 258 6.66 -11.20 -9.94
C ASP A 258 5.77 -12.22 -10.68
N ILE A 259 4.51 -11.88 -10.94
CA ILE A 259 3.56 -12.74 -11.65
C ILE A 259 3.78 -12.67 -13.17
N LEU A 260 3.73 -11.47 -13.75
CA LEU A 260 3.69 -11.30 -15.20
C LEU A 260 5.03 -11.61 -15.89
N THR A 261 6.12 -11.82 -15.16
CA THR A 261 7.40 -12.29 -15.70
C THR A 261 7.56 -13.81 -15.70
N GLN A 262 6.62 -14.54 -15.13
CA GLN A 262 6.63 -16.02 -15.13
C GLN A 262 6.29 -16.57 -16.52
N LYS A 263 6.80 -17.77 -16.83
CA LYS A 263 6.49 -18.45 -18.10
C LYS A 263 5.04 -18.95 -18.19
N ALA A 264 4.48 -19.28 -17.05
CA ALA A 264 3.07 -19.67 -16.88
C ALA A 264 2.55 -18.89 -15.66
N PRO A 265 2.11 -17.65 -15.86
CA PRO A 265 1.69 -16.81 -14.76
C PRO A 265 0.38 -17.34 -14.15
N ILE A 266 0.39 -17.40 -12.82
CA ILE A 266 -0.80 -17.75 -12.02
C ILE A 266 -1.00 -16.64 -11.00
N GLY A 267 -2.21 -16.12 -10.90
CA GLY A 267 -2.58 -15.09 -9.93
C GLY A 267 -3.84 -15.46 -9.16
N MET A 268 -3.84 -15.14 -7.88
CA MET A 268 -5.04 -15.19 -7.04
C MET A 268 -5.97 -13.99 -7.35
N CYS A 269 -7.20 -14.01 -6.86
CA CYS A 269 -8.16 -12.91 -7.06
C CYS A 269 -7.58 -11.54 -6.68
N VAL A 270 -6.96 -11.43 -5.50
CA VAL A 270 -6.36 -10.18 -5.01
C VAL A 270 -5.16 -9.74 -5.86
N GLU A 271 -4.36 -10.68 -6.35
CA GLU A 271 -3.17 -10.42 -7.19
C GLU A 271 -3.59 -9.97 -8.58
N THR A 272 -4.54 -10.65 -9.21
CA THR A 272 -5.10 -10.25 -10.51
C THR A 272 -5.78 -8.89 -10.43
N THR A 273 -6.52 -8.64 -9.35
CA THR A 273 -7.12 -7.33 -9.07
C THR A 273 -6.04 -6.25 -8.95
N ALA A 274 -4.94 -6.49 -8.24
CA ALA A 274 -3.84 -5.53 -8.10
C ALA A 274 -3.14 -5.26 -9.45
N ILE A 275 -2.96 -6.27 -10.31
CA ILE A 275 -2.43 -6.11 -11.67
C ILE A 275 -3.32 -5.18 -12.49
N LEU A 276 -4.64 -5.48 -12.56
CA LEU A 276 -5.60 -4.67 -13.31
C LEU A 276 -5.72 -3.26 -12.75
N ALA A 277 -5.81 -3.11 -11.42
CA ALA A 277 -5.83 -1.81 -10.76
C ALA A 277 -4.58 -0.98 -11.09
N SER A 278 -3.40 -1.64 -11.18
CA SER A 278 -2.15 -0.98 -11.58
C SER A 278 -2.22 -0.46 -13.01
N ALA A 279 -2.78 -1.23 -13.95
CA ALA A 279 -2.94 -0.81 -15.34
C ALA A 279 -3.96 0.32 -15.48
N VAL A 280 -5.06 0.27 -14.74
CA VAL A 280 -6.10 1.30 -14.68
C VAL A 280 -5.53 2.61 -14.12
N GLU A 281 -4.82 2.55 -12.97
CA GLU A 281 -4.15 3.72 -12.37
C GLU A 281 -3.11 4.33 -13.34
N ARG A 282 -2.37 3.48 -14.07
CA ARG A 282 -1.40 3.93 -15.07
C ARG A 282 -2.04 4.73 -16.21
N LEU A 283 -3.26 4.39 -16.61
CA LEU A 283 -4.04 5.13 -17.60
C LEU A 283 -4.63 6.43 -17.05
N GLY A 284 -4.40 6.75 -15.77
CA GLY A 284 -4.98 7.92 -15.11
C GLY A 284 -6.46 7.74 -14.77
N MET A 285 -6.95 6.50 -14.76
CA MET A 285 -8.29 6.16 -14.29
C MET A 285 -8.27 5.80 -12.79
N PHE A 286 -9.44 5.74 -12.17
CA PHE A 286 -9.59 5.54 -10.73
C PHE A 286 -10.03 4.11 -10.42
N PRO A 287 -9.09 3.22 -10.05
CA PRO A 287 -9.39 1.85 -9.65
C PRO A 287 -9.80 1.79 -8.17
N TYR A 288 -10.62 0.79 -7.90
CA TYR A 288 -11.02 0.34 -6.57
C TYR A 288 -10.73 -1.15 -6.44
N ILE A 289 -10.31 -1.58 -5.26
CA ILE A 289 -10.27 -3.00 -4.91
C ILE A 289 -11.49 -3.28 -4.05
N ILE A 290 -12.32 -4.20 -4.51
CA ILE A 290 -13.52 -4.62 -3.80
C ILE A 290 -13.21 -5.93 -3.09
N ILE A 291 -13.44 -5.98 -1.79
CA ILE A 291 -13.24 -7.17 -0.97
C ILE A 291 -14.59 -7.63 -0.42
N VAL A 292 -14.87 -8.88 -0.65
CA VAL A 292 -16.01 -9.61 -0.09
C VAL A 292 -15.51 -10.84 0.67
N PRO A 293 -16.31 -11.53 1.46
CA PRO A 293 -15.85 -12.72 2.19
C PRO A 293 -15.18 -13.77 1.28
N GLY A 294 -13.87 -13.96 1.47
CA GLY A 294 -13.06 -14.92 0.74
C GLY A 294 -12.67 -14.53 -0.68
N HIS A 295 -13.00 -13.32 -1.15
CA HIS A 295 -12.77 -12.94 -2.54
C HIS A 295 -12.44 -11.45 -2.71
N ALA A 296 -11.80 -11.09 -3.83
CA ALA A 296 -11.53 -9.72 -4.24
C ALA A 296 -11.68 -9.57 -5.75
N PHE A 297 -12.18 -8.41 -6.20
CA PHE A 297 -12.33 -8.06 -7.60
C PHE A 297 -12.16 -6.57 -7.86
N LEU A 298 -12.09 -6.18 -9.13
CA LEU A 298 -11.81 -4.81 -9.55
C LEU A 298 -13.09 -3.97 -9.63
N GLY A 299 -13.03 -2.74 -9.11
CA GLY A 299 -13.94 -1.64 -9.45
C GLY A 299 -13.20 -0.56 -10.23
N VAL A 300 -13.87 0.10 -11.18
CA VAL A 300 -13.32 1.24 -11.91
C VAL A 300 -14.39 2.33 -12.04
N ALA A 301 -14.02 3.58 -11.70
CA ALA A 301 -14.89 4.71 -11.99
C ALA A 301 -15.04 4.88 -13.51
N LEU A 302 -16.27 5.14 -13.96
CA LEU A 302 -16.57 5.28 -15.39
C LEU A 302 -16.31 6.69 -15.93
N ASP A 303 -15.97 7.64 -15.05
CA ASP A 303 -15.60 9.00 -15.39
C ASP A 303 -14.65 9.61 -14.34
N ALA A 304 -14.05 10.75 -14.71
CA ALA A 304 -13.10 11.45 -13.84
C ALA A 304 -13.71 12.08 -12.57
N ASN A 305 -15.05 12.06 -12.43
CA ASN A 305 -15.74 12.56 -11.24
C ASN A 305 -16.19 11.44 -10.30
N SER A 306 -15.90 10.18 -10.65
CA SER A 306 -16.31 8.99 -9.90
C SER A 306 -17.83 8.92 -9.67
N SER A 307 -18.63 9.38 -10.66
CA SER A 307 -20.09 9.44 -10.57
C SER A 307 -20.74 8.05 -10.63
N ALA A 308 -20.07 7.09 -11.27
CA ALA A 308 -20.50 5.70 -11.37
C ALA A 308 -19.27 4.78 -11.35
N ILE A 309 -19.41 3.61 -10.77
CA ILE A 309 -18.37 2.57 -10.71
C ILE A 309 -18.93 1.30 -11.33
N ASP A 310 -18.18 0.68 -12.22
CA ASP A 310 -18.42 -0.66 -12.72
C ASP A 310 -17.39 -1.63 -12.17
N TYR A 311 -17.71 -2.93 -12.22
CA TYR A 311 -16.98 -3.97 -11.54
C TYR A 311 -16.60 -5.08 -12.52
N TRP A 312 -15.41 -5.68 -12.35
CA TRP A 312 -14.91 -6.79 -13.16
C TRP A 312 -14.48 -7.92 -12.24
N GLU A 313 -15.04 -9.10 -12.48
CA GLU A 313 -14.59 -10.34 -11.85
C GLU A 313 -13.17 -10.68 -12.34
N THR A 314 -12.24 -10.88 -11.40
CA THR A 314 -10.83 -11.08 -11.72
C THR A 314 -10.37 -12.53 -11.64
N SER A 315 -11.26 -13.45 -11.23
CA SER A 315 -11.05 -14.90 -11.27
C SER A 315 -11.49 -15.53 -12.59
N ASP A 316 -12.19 -14.80 -13.45
CA ASP A 316 -12.73 -15.27 -14.74
C ASP A 316 -11.67 -15.35 -15.85
N LEU A 317 -10.49 -15.91 -15.52
CA LEU A 317 -9.36 -16.05 -16.45
C LEU A 317 -9.34 -17.45 -17.13
N ASN A 318 -10.49 -18.04 -17.39
CA ASN A 318 -10.62 -19.39 -17.95
C ASN A 318 -11.33 -19.42 -19.30
N GLY A 319 -11.10 -18.39 -20.14
CA GLY A 319 -11.67 -18.28 -21.49
C GLY A 319 -12.86 -17.32 -21.60
N GLN A 320 -13.24 -16.66 -20.52
CA GLN A 320 -14.26 -15.61 -20.56
C GLN A 320 -13.66 -14.28 -21.06
N THR A 321 -14.45 -13.44 -21.71
CA THR A 321 -14.01 -12.12 -22.17
C THR A 321 -14.07 -11.09 -21.05
N GLY A 322 -13.35 -9.98 -21.19
CA GLY A 322 -13.42 -8.84 -20.28
C GLY A 322 -14.86 -8.32 -20.12
N SER A 323 -15.63 -8.30 -21.20
CA SER A 323 -17.05 -7.92 -21.15
C SER A 323 -17.89 -8.89 -20.31
N GLN A 324 -17.62 -10.20 -20.35
CA GLN A 324 -18.29 -11.17 -19.48
C GLN A 324 -17.89 -10.99 -18.04
N ALA A 325 -16.59 -10.80 -17.76
CA ALA A 325 -16.07 -10.49 -16.43
C ALA A 325 -16.70 -9.21 -15.82
N ASN A 326 -17.02 -8.21 -16.65
CA ASN A 326 -17.78 -7.04 -16.21
C ASN A 326 -19.21 -7.40 -15.77
N VAL A 327 -19.92 -8.26 -16.53
CA VAL A 327 -21.27 -8.73 -16.16
C VAL A 327 -21.22 -9.48 -14.82
N ASP A 328 -20.23 -10.36 -14.66
CA ASP A 328 -20.09 -11.21 -13.48
C ASP A 328 -19.67 -10.39 -12.27
N GLY A 329 -18.74 -9.44 -12.40
CA GLY A 329 -18.35 -8.50 -11.34
C GLY A 329 -19.51 -7.60 -10.87
N GLN A 330 -20.38 -7.15 -11.79
CA GLN A 330 -21.60 -6.43 -11.46
C GLN A 330 -22.57 -7.30 -10.64
N SER A 331 -22.68 -8.57 -10.99
CA SER A 331 -23.53 -9.53 -10.28
C SER A 331 -23.00 -9.82 -8.89
N GLU A 332 -21.67 -10.04 -8.76
CA GLU A 332 -20.98 -10.27 -7.50
C GLU A 332 -21.16 -9.10 -6.55
N PHE A 333 -20.93 -7.87 -7.02
CA PHE A 333 -21.10 -6.68 -6.20
C PHE A 333 -22.54 -6.52 -5.68
N ARG A 334 -23.55 -6.75 -6.55
CA ARG A 334 -24.95 -6.66 -6.14
C ARG A 334 -25.38 -7.78 -5.17
N GLY A 335 -24.77 -8.96 -5.29
CA GLY A 335 -25.02 -10.10 -4.40
C GLY A 335 -24.33 -9.98 -3.04
N SER A 336 -23.29 -9.14 -2.95
CA SER A 336 -22.47 -9.02 -1.76
C SER A 336 -23.13 -8.19 -0.66
N GLN A 337 -23.00 -8.65 0.58
CA GLN A 337 -23.42 -7.89 1.75
C GLN A 337 -22.22 -7.14 2.34
N ASN A 338 -22.31 -5.80 2.44
CA ASN A 338 -21.27 -4.94 3.02
C ASN A 338 -19.88 -5.15 2.38
N PRO A 339 -19.74 -5.01 1.05
CA PRO A 339 -18.44 -5.11 0.42
C PRO A 339 -17.51 -4.01 0.97
N ARG A 340 -16.25 -4.37 1.23
CA ARG A 340 -15.23 -3.39 1.57
C ARG A 340 -14.66 -2.81 0.28
N VAL A 341 -14.70 -1.50 0.16
CA VAL A 341 -14.22 -0.76 -1.02
C VAL A 341 -12.95 -0.02 -0.66
N ILE A 342 -11.84 -0.34 -1.32
CA ILE A 342 -10.56 0.35 -1.17
C ILE A 342 -10.41 1.27 -2.39
N ASP A 343 -10.53 2.56 -2.17
CA ASP A 343 -10.31 3.59 -3.19
C ASP A 343 -8.82 3.88 -3.30
N ILE A 344 -8.19 3.43 -4.38
CA ILE A 344 -6.74 3.57 -4.56
C ILE A 344 -6.31 5.03 -4.60
N GLN A 345 -7.09 5.92 -5.21
CA GLN A 345 -6.77 7.34 -5.25
C GLN A 345 -6.84 7.98 -3.85
N TYR A 346 -7.86 7.62 -3.07
CA TYR A 346 -7.99 8.04 -1.68
C TYR A 346 -6.78 7.57 -0.85
N GLU A 347 -6.39 6.31 -0.98
CA GLU A 347 -5.25 5.75 -0.24
C GLU A 347 -3.92 6.41 -0.63
N ARG A 348 -3.71 6.77 -1.91
CA ARG A 348 -2.55 7.57 -2.37
C ARG A 348 -2.49 8.92 -1.66
N GLN A 349 -3.63 9.61 -1.54
CA GLN A 349 -3.71 10.90 -0.84
C GLN A 349 -3.43 10.76 0.66
N HIS A 350 -3.67 9.58 1.25
CA HIS A 350 -3.38 9.26 2.65
C HIS A 350 -1.99 8.65 2.86
N GLY A 351 -1.15 8.66 1.83
CA GLY A 351 0.26 8.34 1.93
C GLY A 351 0.61 6.87 1.70
N ILE A 352 -0.32 6.02 1.24
CA ILE A 352 0.00 4.65 0.85
C ILE A 352 0.56 4.66 -0.57
N LEU A 353 1.88 4.51 -0.68
CA LEU A 353 2.62 4.50 -1.94
C LEU A 353 2.77 3.06 -2.47
N PRO A 354 2.99 2.89 -3.79
CA PRO A 354 3.30 1.59 -4.36
C PRO A 354 4.55 0.95 -3.74
N ILE A 355 4.51 -0.37 -3.58
CA ILE A 355 5.66 -1.18 -3.19
C ILE A 355 6.59 -1.29 -4.41
N GLU A 356 7.85 -0.82 -4.28
CA GLU A 356 8.87 -0.86 -5.33
C GLU A 356 9.73 -2.13 -5.26
#